data_9f7be5c3e3f120f1fd5d3571ce2e2dc9
#
_entry.id   9f7be5c3e3f120f1fd5d3571ce2e2dc9
#
_cell.length_a   1.000
_cell.length_b   1.000
_cell.length_c   1.000
_cell.angle_alpha   90.00
_cell.angle_beta   90.00
_cell.angle_gamma   90.00
#
_symmetry.space_group_name_H-M   'P 1'
#
loop_
_entity.id
_entity.type
_entity.pdbx_description
1 polymer ?
#
loop_
_entity_poly.entity_id
_entity_poly.type
_entity_poly.pdbx_seq_one_letter_code
_entity_poly.pdbx_strand_id
1 'polypeptide(L)'
;MNVAAFIDHLNKTKHLHLDADYYGNIEVWRQWWKGDVPDIHDQKEDTPDGSTISRRLASLRMPKHVCEDWANLLLNDKTTLQIGDASTSAYLLGSDEQQTGGLLRQLHFWENANRLVEQAY
;
A
#
# COMPACT_ATOMS: atom_id res chain seq x y z
N MET A 1 -11.23 -7.57 19.20
CA MET A 1 -12.13 -8.42 18.36
C MET A 1 -11.23 -9.20 17.41
N ASN A 2 -11.32 -10.51 17.40
CA ASN A 2 -10.46 -11.34 16.54
C ASN A 2 -10.94 -11.20 15.08
N VAL A 3 -10.04 -10.82 14.16
CA VAL A 3 -10.34 -10.61 12.73
C VAL A 3 -10.94 -11.87 12.10
N ALA A 4 -10.40 -13.05 12.42
CA ALA A 4 -10.92 -14.33 11.92
C ALA A 4 -12.39 -14.59 12.34
N ALA A 5 -12.74 -14.32 13.58
CA ALA A 5 -14.13 -14.47 14.06
C ALA A 5 -15.09 -13.48 13.39
N PHE A 6 -14.61 -12.27 13.08
CA PHE A 6 -15.39 -11.28 12.36
C PHE A 6 -15.64 -11.69 10.90
N ILE A 7 -14.61 -12.19 10.22
CA ILE A 7 -14.70 -12.68 8.84
C ILE A 7 -15.64 -13.89 8.78
N ASP A 8 -15.53 -14.83 9.72
CA ASP A 8 -16.42 -15.99 9.79
C ASP A 8 -17.90 -15.55 9.99
N HIS A 9 -18.13 -14.56 10.83
CA HIS A 9 -19.46 -13.96 10.99
C HIS A 9 -19.99 -13.32 9.70
N LEU A 10 -19.15 -12.57 8.96
CA LEU A 10 -19.52 -11.95 7.68
C LEU A 10 -19.82 -13.02 6.61
N ASN A 11 -19.00 -14.05 6.52
CA ASN A 11 -19.20 -15.15 5.58
C ASN A 11 -20.53 -15.85 5.82
N LYS A 12 -20.88 -16.11 7.11
CA LYS A 12 -22.15 -16.75 7.48
C LYS A 12 -23.37 -15.86 7.32
N THR A 13 -23.25 -14.56 7.65
CA THR A 13 -24.41 -13.66 7.72
C THR A 13 -24.68 -12.96 6.40
N LYS A 14 -23.63 -12.65 5.63
CA LYS A 14 -23.71 -11.90 4.37
C LYS A 14 -23.39 -12.74 3.14
N HIS A 15 -23.14 -14.05 3.33
CA HIS A 15 -22.75 -14.98 2.25
C HIS A 15 -21.55 -14.49 1.43
N LEU A 16 -20.59 -13.83 2.09
CA LEU A 16 -19.35 -13.39 1.48
C LEU A 16 -18.35 -14.56 1.51
N HIS A 17 -17.49 -14.63 0.52
CA HIS A 17 -16.40 -15.62 0.47
C HIS A 17 -15.07 -14.91 0.78
N LEU A 18 -14.91 -14.49 2.03
CA LEU A 18 -13.69 -13.84 2.51
C LEU A 18 -12.75 -14.89 3.11
N ASP A 19 -11.49 -14.85 2.69
CA ASP A 19 -10.44 -15.71 3.22
C ASP A 19 -9.85 -15.11 4.51
N ALA A 20 -10.03 -15.82 5.63
CA ALA A 20 -9.52 -15.39 6.93
C ALA A 20 -7.99 -15.36 6.98
N ASP A 21 -7.32 -16.30 6.30
CA ASP A 21 -5.86 -16.39 6.27
C ASP A 21 -5.25 -15.22 5.49
N TYR A 22 -5.88 -14.82 4.39
CA TYR A 22 -5.48 -13.63 3.63
C TYR A 22 -5.51 -12.37 4.51
N TYR A 23 -6.61 -12.15 5.23
CA TYR A 23 -6.72 -10.98 6.12
C TYR A 23 -5.80 -11.06 7.34
N GLY A 24 -5.46 -12.28 7.80
CA GLY A 24 -4.45 -12.48 8.83
C GLY A 24 -3.05 -12.04 8.37
N ASN A 25 -2.72 -12.30 7.12
CA ASN A 25 -1.43 -11.93 6.53
C ASN A 25 -1.28 -10.42 6.28
N ILE A 26 -2.37 -9.66 6.12
CA ILE A 26 -2.32 -8.21 5.90
C ILE A 26 -1.55 -7.50 7.03
N GLU A 27 -1.76 -7.90 8.29
CA GLU A 27 -1.04 -7.27 9.40
C GLU A 27 0.46 -7.59 9.36
N VAL A 28 0.83 -8.81 8.95
CA VAL A 28 2.23 -9.20 8.75
C VAL A 28 2.87 -8.37 7.63
N TRP A 29 2.21 -8.26 6.48
CA TRP A 29 2.69 -7.42 5.36
C TRP A 29 2.82 -5.96 5.75
N ARG A 30 1.86 -5.43 6.51
CA ARG A 30 1.89 -4.07 7.04
C ARG A 30 3.09 -3.82 7.96
N GLN A 31 3.45 -4.78 8.81
CA GLN A 31 4.65 -4.71 9.66
C GLN A 31 5.92 -4.66 8.80
N TRP A 32 6.02 -5.51 7.78
CA TRP A 32 7.14 -5.51 6.84
C TRP A 32 7.24 -4.19 6.06
N TRP A 33 6.11 -3.68 5.56
CA TRP A 33 6.06 -2.40 4.85
C TRP A 33 6.48 -1.23 5.74
N LYS A 34 6.06 -1.22 6.99
CA LYS A 34 6.50 -0.22 7.98
C LYS A 34 7.95 -0.41 8.43
N GLY A 35 8.53 -1.58 8.21
CA GLY A 35 9.84 -1.95 8.74
C GLY A 35 9.83 -2.13 10.26
N ASP A 36 8.72 -2.59 10.80
CA ASP A 36 8.49 -2.80 12.22
C ASP A 36 8.04 -4.24 12.48
N VAL A 37 8.98 -5.18 12.34
CA VAL A 37 8.78 -6.60 12.62
C VAL A 37 9.51 -6.93 13.93
N PRO A 38 8.81 -7.03 15.08
CA PRO A 38 9.44 -7.19 16.38
C PRO A 38 10.36 -8.41 16.47
N ASP A 39 9.92 -9.55 15.92
CA ASP A 39 10.69 -10.81 15.96
C ASP A 39 12.07 -10.72 15.31
N ILE A 40 12.26 -9.76 14.40
CA ILE A 40 13.52 -9.56 13.67
C ILE A 40 14.28 -8.34 14.22
N HIS A 41 13.56 -7.26 14.48
CA HIS A 41 14.19 -6.00 14.84
C HIS A 41 14.47 -5.86 16.35
N ASP A 42 13.72 -6.55 17.22
CA ASP A 42 13.92 -6.47 18.67
C ASP A 42 14.78 -7.66 19.12
N GLN A 43 16.09 -7.43 19.23
CA GLN A 43 17.04 -8.43 19.73
C GLN A 43 17.26 -8.26 21.22
N LYS A 44 17.32 -9.41 21.90
CA LYS A 44 17.69 -9.50 23.32
C LYS A 44 19.01 -10.22 23.44
N GLU A 45 19.96 -9.59 24.09
CA GLU A 45 21.27 -10.15 24.39
C GLU A 45 21.46 -10.26 25.89
N ASP A 46 21.80 -11.44 26.37
CA ASP A 46 22.14 -11.62 27.77
C ASP A 46 23.62 -11.25 27.99
N THR A 47 23.86 -10.40 28.97
CA THR A 47 25.20 -9.95 29.31
C THR A 47 25.84 -10.89 30.35
N PRO A 48 27.19 -10.94 30.42
CA PRO A 48 27.90 -11.81 31.39
C PRO A 48 27.58 -11.58 32.87
N ASP A 49 27.01 -10.42 33.19
CA ASP A 49 26.56 -10.06 34.55
C ASP A 49 25.14 -10.57 34.87
N GLY A 50 24.49 -11.28 33.95
CA GLY A 50 23.14 -11.84 34.08
C GLY A 50 22.01 -10.84 33.80
N SER A 51 22.32 -9.64 33.29
CA SER A 51 21.31 -8.71 32.79
C SER A 51 20.98 -8.94 31.31
N THR A 52 19.77 -8.58 30.88
CA THR A 52 19.36 -8.67 29.47
C THR A 52 19.29 -7.26 28.90
N ILE A 53 20.03 -7.03 27.81
CA ILE A 53 19.97 -5.78 27.04
C ILE A 53 19.02 -5.99 25.88
N SER A 54 18.02 -5.12 25.72
CA SER A 54 17.16 -5.06 24.56
C SER A 54 17.72 -4.05 23.56
N ARG A 55 17.96 -4.48 22.33
CA ARG A 55 18.45 -3.66 21.22
C ARG A 55 17.48 -3.72 20.07
N ARG A 56 17.12 -2.57 19.52
CA ARG A 56 16.34 -2.49 18.31
C ARG A 56 17.24 -2.25 17.11
N LEU A 57 17.15 -3.12 16.09
CA LEU A 57 17.85 -2.99 14.82
C LEU A 57 17.15 -1.96 13.92
N ALA A 58 17.95 -1.19 13.19
CA ALA A 58 17.43 -0.30 12.16
C ALA A 58 16.90 -1.08 10.96
N SER A 59 15.73 -0.69 10.46
CA SER A 59 15.14 -1.28 9.26
C SER A 59 15.40 -0.41 8.04
N LEU A 60 15.82 -1.02 6.92
CA LEU A 60 15.96 -0.39 5.62
C LEU A 60 14.63 -0.25 4.88
N ARG A 61 13.54 -0.80 5.40
CA ARG A 61 12.20 -0.78 4.79
C ARG A 61 12.19 -1.22 3.32
N MET A 62 13.00 -2.23 3.00
CA MET A 62 13.15 -2.74 1.63
C MET A 62 11.81 -3.09 0.97
N PRO A 63 10.85 -3.77 1.64
CA PRO A 63 9.55 -4.05 1.03
C PRO A 63 8.82 -2.78 0.59
N LYS A 64 8.87 -1.71 1.39
CA LYS A 64 8.28 -0.43 1.03
C LYS A 64 8.91 0.16 -0.24
N HIS A 65 10.25 0.18 -0.32
CA HIS A 65 10.95 0.69 -1.50
C HIS A 65 10.63 -0.12 -2.76
N VAL A 66 10.51 -1.44 -2.64
CA VAL A 66 10.08 -2.29 -3.76
C VAL A 66 8.67 -1.91 -4.24
N CYS A 67 7.72 -1.71 -3.32
CA CYS A 67 6.37 -1.29 -3.69
C CYS A 67 6.35 0.11 -4.34
N GLU A 68 7.12 1.07 -3.82
CA GLU A 68 7.29 2.41 -4.39
C GLU A 68 7.88 2.35 -5.82
N ASP A 69 8.91 1.53 -6.02
CA ASP A 69 9.53 1.34 -7.34
C ASP A 69 8.56 0.71 -8.33
N TRP A 70 7.80 -0.31 -7.93
CA TRP A 70 6.76 -0.92 -8.76
C TRP A 70 5.65 0.07 -9.10
N ALA A 71 5.17 0.86 -8.14
CA ALA A 71 4.17 1.88 -8.39
C ALA A 71 4.67 2.92 -9.39
N ASN A 72 5.92 3.36 -9.26
CA ASN A 72 6.55 4.31 -10.19
C ASN A 72 6.80 3.73 -11.58
N LEU A 73 6.99 2.43 -11.72
CA LEU A 73 7.10 1.76 -13.02
C LEU A 73 5.74 1.65 -13.72
N LEU A 74 4.68 1.38 -12.97
CA LEU A 74 3.34 1.19 -13.51
C LEU A 74 2.63 2.51 -13.80
N LEU A 75 2.82 3.50 -12.94
CA LEU A 75 2.09 4.76 -13.00
C LEU A 75 3.00 5.94 -12.65
N ASN A 76 3.70 6.44 -13.65
CA ASN A 76 4.58 7.59 -13.53
C ASN A 76 4.03 8.80 -14.30
N ASP A 77 4.72 9.93 -14.21
CA ASP A 77 4.38 11.19 -14.88
C ASP A 77 4.43 11.12 -16.43
N LYS A 78 5.04 10.06 -16.99
CA LYS A 78 5.04 9.78 -18.44
C LYS A 78 3.88 8.92 -18.88
N THR A 79 3.13 8.34 -17.94
CA THR A 79 1.95 7.53 -18.28
C THR A 79 0.85 8.44 -18.80
N THR A 80 0.36 8.17 -20.01
CA THR A 80 -0.70 8.94 -20.66
C THR A 80 -2.01 8.20 -20.63
N LEU A 81 -3.08 8.90 -20.29
CA LEU A 81 -4.45 8.38 -20.35
C LEU A 81 -5.08 8.83 -21.68
N GLN A 82 -5.66 7.90 -22.43
CA GLN A 82 -6.37 8.19 -23.66
C GLN A 82 -7.85 7.85 -23.49
N ILE A 83 -8.71 8.80 -23.84
CA ILE A 83 -10.17 8.65 -23.77
C ILE A 83 -10.71 8.81 -25.18
N GLY A 84 -11.49 7.81 -25.67
CA GLY A 84 -11.95 7.77 -27.05
C GLY A 84 -12.99 8.84 -27.40
N ASP A 85 -13.75 9.33 -26.43
CA ASP A 85 -14.71 10.41 -26.65
C ASP A 85 -14.08 11.78 -26.41
N ALA A 86 -14.13 12.65 -27.42
CA ALA A 86 -13.48 13.96 -27.39
C ALA A 86 -14.05 14.90 -26.28
N SER A 87 -15.34 14.86 -26.03
CA SER A 87 -15.98 15.71 -25.02
C SER A 87 -15.62 15.28 -23.61
N THR A 88 -15.63 13.98 -23.37
CA THR A 88 -15.21 13.39 -22.09
C THR A 88 -13.72 13.58 -21.86
N SER A 89 -12.91 13.45 -22.91
CA SER A 89 -11.47 13.71 -22.86
C SER A 89 -11.17 15.15 -22.45
N ALA A 90 -11.81 16.13 -23.10
CA ALA A 90 -11.64 17.53 -22.77
C ALA A 90 -12.07 17.88 -21.33
N TYR A 91 -13.12 17.25 -20.84
CA TYR A 91 -13.60 17.44 -19.48
C TYR A 91 -12.64 16.83 -18.44
N LEU A 92 -12.17 15.61 -18.67
CA LEU A 92 -11.34 14.88 -17.70
C LEU A 92 -9.88 15.27 -17.77
N LEU A 93 -9.29 15.36 -18.97
CA LEU A 93 -7.87 15.63 -19.18
C LEU A 93 -7.55 17.11 -19.42
N GLY A 94 -8.50 17.89 -19.93
CA GLY A 94 -8.31 19.27 -20.36
C GLY A 94 -8.34 19.40 -21.87
N SER A 95 -8.60 20.62 -22.34
CA SER A 95 -8.83 20.92 -23.75
C SER A 95 -7.59 21.40 -24.52
N ASP A 96 -6.49 21.66 -23.85
CA ASP A 96 -5.24 22.11 -24.43
C ASP A 96 -4.27 20.95 -24.74
N GLU A 97 -3.28 21.18 -25.61
CA GLU A 97 -2.28 20.16 -25.97
C GLU A 97 -1.47 19.65 -24.75
N GLN A 98 -1.39 20.46 -23.70
CA GLN A 98 -0.69 20.10 -22.46
C GLN A 98 -1.61 19.44 -21.44
N GLN A 99 -2.90 19.23 -21.78
CA GLN A 99 -3.91 18.63 -20.89
C GLN A 99 -3.98 19.35 -19.53
N THR A 100 -3.89 20.67 -19.56
CA THR A 100 -4.01 21.51 -18.37
C THR A 100 -5.47 21.85 -18.09
N GLY A 101 -5.85 21.92 -16.80
CA GLY A 101 -7.19 22.34 -16.38
C GLY A 101 -8.27 21.25 -16.37
N GLY A 102 -7.94 19.99 -16.71
CA GLY A 102 -8.88 18.89 -16.62
C GLY A 102 -9.21 18.47 -15.17
N LEU A 103 -10.36 17.80 -14.99
CA LEU A 103 -10.82 17.34 -13.66
C LEU A 103 -9.82 16.42 -12.99
N LEU A 104 -9.20 15.49 -13.73
CA LEU A 104 -8.22 14.55 -13.18
C LEU A 104 -7.01 15.26 -12.59
N ARG A 105 -6.57 16.36 -13.20
CA ARG A 105 -5.47 17.15 -12.67
C ARG A 105 -5.88 17.90 -11.39
N GLN A 106 -7.08 18.47 -11.36
CA GLN A 106 -7.60 19.14 -10.16
C GLN A 106 -7.73 18.18 -8.97
N LEU A 107 -8.03 16.91 -9.23
CA LEU A 107 -8.17 15.85 -8.23
C LEU A 107 -6.83 15.18 -7.88
N HIS A 108 -5.70 15.65 -8.41
CA HIS A 108 -4.39 15.01 -8.23
C HIS A 108 -4.44 13.51 -8.52
N PHE A 109 -5.12 13.15 -9.63
CA PHE A 109 -5.39 11.76 -9.98
C PHE A 109 -4.14 10.89 -10.02
N TRP A 110 -3.06 11.37 -10.66
CA TRP A 110 -1.82 10.60 -10.83
C TRP A 110 -1.14 10.31 -9.50
N GLU A 111 -1.08 11.29 -8.60
CA GLU A 111 -0.50 11.14 -7.26
C GLU A 111 -1.32 10.14 -6.43
N ASN A 112 -2.65 10.28 -6.46
CA ASN A 112 -3.55 9.41 -5.73
C ASN A 112 -3.57 7.99 -6.29
N ALA A 113 -3.52 7.83 -7.61
CA ALA A 113 -3.49 6.53 -8.27
C ALA A 113 -2.14 5.83 -8.00
N ASN A 114 -1.00 6.54 -8.08
CA ASN A 114 0.31 5.98 -7.74
C ASN A 114 0.33 5.48 -6.29
N ARG A 115 -0.19 6.29 -5.36
CA ARG A 115 -0.31 5.90 -3.95
C ARG A 115 -1.20 4.68 -3.73
N LEU A 116 -2.29 4.54 -4.47
CA LEU A 116 -3.14 3.35 -4.41
C LEU A 116 -2.43 2.11 -4.93
N VAL A 117 -1.67 2.25 -6.02
CA VAL A 117 -0.86 1.15 -6.58
C VAL A 117 0.21 0.73 -5.57
N GLU A 118 0.92 1.67 -4.94
CA GLU A 118 1.90 1.38 -3.88
C GLU A 118 1.27 0.58 -2.71
N GLN A 119 0.02 0.87 -2.36
CA GLN A 119 -0.67 0.19 -1.26
C GLN A 119 -1.26 -1.17 -1.67
N ALA A 120 -1.41 -1.43 -2.96
CA ALA A 120 -1.96 -2.67 -3.49
C ALA A 120 -0.90 -3.78 -3.64
N TYR A 121 0.38 -3.41 -3.76
CA TYR A 121 1.54 -4.31 -3.83
C TYR A 121 2.24 -4.42 -2.47
#